data_8114ecfd2a44ee9180a29aa031f8850f
#
_entry.id   8114ecfd2a44ee9180a29aa031f8850f
#
_cell.length_a   1.000
_cell.length_b   1.000
_cell.length_c   1.000
_cell.angle_alpha   90.00
_cell.angle_beta   90.00
_cell.angle_gamma   90.00
#
_symmetry.space_group_name_H-M   'P 1'
#
loop_
_entity.id
_entity.type
_entity.pdbx_description
1 polymer ?
#
loop_
_entity_poly.entity_id
_entity_poly.type
_entity_poly.pdbx_seq_one_letter_code
_entity_poly.pdbx_strand_id
1 'polypeptide(L)'
;MTLKFRPWILAVAGSLLPCPPLQATEPPADRLLVNGNILTVDAQDSVAEAIAIRDGRIVAVGTDAEIEALAGPDTERIDLAGLTVTPGLLDAHLHLSSGGLLRLTQADLSFPIIKSIEDVTGLVAERRAAAEEGEWLLGRGWDEGKLAERRYILASDLDPVSGEHPAWLSHTMGHYGTANSAALRLAGIDRNTPDPAGGTIDRDDAGEPTGVLKESAMALVTRHIPPPDAGEMREAIAAMADELNRECMTGAKDPGIGYSLVQDPRSARDTWDAYREVLAAGDLSIRVFALWRSPESLQEAHELAKRIAPFSRPMESTGDDRLISGGVKIFADGSGGARTAWMWQDWNRERIGLDEGNRGYPAIDAIVLRDLIMLYHDAGLHVGVHAIGDRAIDWTVAAMTVALIRNPRHGMRHSIIHANIPTDLAMNTMAALQQNFDAAYPEPQANFTWWIGDTYAGNFGEARSHRLNPFRSFQSRGIQWAGGSDYSVTPFPARYGIWASMVRQPLLGVYGSDAFGSEEAVDVRTALRSFTLWAAHQM
;
A
#
# COMPACT_ATOMS: atom_id res chain seq x y z
N MET A 1 -58.93 54.12 60.83
CA MET A 1 -59.80 52.93 60.82
C MET A 1 -59.30 51.97 59.78
N THR A 2 -58.41 51.09 60.19
CA THR A 2 -57.58 50.20 59.27
C THR A 2 -58.00 48.77 59.60
N LEU A 3 -58.70 48.12 58.64
CA LEU A 3 -59.03 46.70 58.70
C LEU A 3 -57.81 45.89 58.20
N LYS A 4 -57.32 44.99 59.06
CA LYS A 4 -56.32 43.96 58.70
C LYS A 4 -57.05 42.69 58.27
N PHE A 5 -56.88 42.29 57.01
CA PHE A 5 -57.22 40.96 56.53
C PHE A 5 -56.01 40.02 56.70
N ARG A 6 -56.23 38.89 57.34
CA ARG A 6 -55.27 37.74 57.38
C ARG A 6 -55.69 36.70 56.33
N PRO A 7 -54.85 36.27 55.47
CA PRO A 7 -55.11 35.06 54.63
C PRO A 7 -54.69 33.80 55.37
N TRP A 8 -55.57 32.84 55.39
CA TRP A 8 -55.25 31.46 55.77
C TRP A 8 -54.59 30.75 54.59
N ILE A 9 -53.34 30.26 54.75
CA ILE A 9 -52.65 29.39 53.77
C ILE A 9 -52.85 27.96 54.25
N LEU A 10 -53.65 27.17 53.49
CA LEU A 10 -53.75 25.74 53.64
C LEU A 10 -52.49 25.13 52.90
N ALA A 11 -51.54 24.59 53.64
CA ALA A 11 -50.47 23.85 53.11
C ALA A 11 -50.93 22.40 52.82
N VAL A 12 -51.17 22.07 51.58
CA VAL A 12 -51.29 20.66 51.11
C VAL A 12 -49.90 20.13 50.91
N ALA A 13 -49.39 19.31 51.82
CA ALA A 13 -48.15 18.54 51.63
C ALA A 13 -48.44 17.38 50.73
N GLY A 14 -48.24 17.60 49.41
CA GLY A 14 -48.16 16.53 48.43
C GLY A 14 -46.79 15.89 48.52
N SER A 15 -46.71 14.68 49.02
CA SER A 15 -45.50 13.81 48.95
C SER A 15 -45.23 13.39 47.49
N LEU A 16 -44.36 14.15 46.80
CA LEU A 16 -43.74 13.72 45.56
C LEU A 16 -42.76 12.60 45.90
N LEU A 17 -43.15 11.35 45.64
CA LEU A 17 -42.21 10.24 45.57
C LEU A 17 -41.23 10.53 44.40
N PRO A 18 -39.91 10.45 44.61
CA PRO A 18 -38.96 10.57 43.51
C PRO A 18 -39.19 9.39 42.57
N CYS A 19 -39.61 9.67 41.34
CA CYS A 19 -39.58 8.70 40.26
C CYS A 19 -38.11 8.39 40.02
N PRO A 20 -37.66 7.11 40.12
CA PRO A 20 -36.30 6.77 39.77
C PRO A 20 -36.09 7.16 38.31
N PRO A 21 -34.92 7.71 37.94
CA PRO A 21 -34.63 7.96 36.54
C PRO A 21 -34.78 6.62 35.79
N LEU A 22 -35.61 6.59 34.74
CA LEU A 22 -35.59 5.54 33.77
C LEU A 22 -34.17 5.54 33.19
N GLN A 23 -33.30 4.69 33.71
CA GLN A 23 -32.09 4.32 32.97
C GLN A 23 -32.59 3.59 31.74
N ALA A 24 -32.51 4.23 30.59
CA ALA A 24 -32.64 3.54 29.33
C ALA A 24 -31.59 2.43 29.35
N THR A 25 -32.00 1.19 29.56
CA THR A 25 -31.12 0.03 29.40
C THR A 25 -30.71 0.04 27.97
N GLU A 26 -29.40 0.14 27.72
CA GLU A 26 -28.89 0.00 26.36
C GLU A 26 -29.42 -1.30 25.75
N PRO A 27 -29.76 -1.29 24.46
CA PRO A 27 -30.23 -2.52 23.80
C PRO A 27 -29.14 -3.62 23.92
N PRO A 28 -29.53 -4.91 24.00
CA PRO A 28 -28.59 -6.01 24.08
C PRO A 28 -27.67 -6.07 22.87
N ALA A 29 -26.55 -6.75 23.02
CA ALA A 29 -25.63 -7.02 21.91
C ALA A 29 -26.23 -8.04 20.94
N ASP A 30 -25.91 -7.92 19.65
CA ASP A 30 -26.34 -8.91 18.63
C ASP A 30 -25.50 -10.18 18.74
N ARG A 31 -24.21 -10.00 19.07
CA ARG A 31 -23.24 -11.09 19.11
C ARG A 31 -22.23 -10.88 20.23
N LEU A 32 -21.90 -11.98 20.91
CA LEU A 32 -20.79 -12.06 21.86
C LEU A 32 -19.76 -13.06 21.37
N LEU A 33 -18.50 -12.70 21.48
CA LEU A 33 -17.36 -13.60 21.38
C LEU A 33 -16.84 -13.78 22.80
N VAL A 34 -16.80 -14.99 23.31
CA VAL A 34 -16.46 -15.30 24.72
C VAL A 34 -15.37 -16.38 24.82
N ASN A 35 -14.78 -16.52 26.00
CA ASN A 35 -13.74 -17.51 26.29
C ASN A 35 -12.57 -17.42 25.31
N GLY A 36 -12.07 -16.22 25.05
CA GLY A 36 -10.98 -15.92 24.12
C GLY A 36 -9.76 -15.30 24.78
N ASN A 37 -8.75 -15.06 23.94
CA ASN A 37 -7.58 -14.27 24.26
C ASN A 37 -7.56 -13.06 23.32
N ILE A 38 -8.22 -11.96 23.73
CA ILE A 38 -8.47 -10.80 22.89
C ILE A 38 -7.32 -9.80 23.03
N LEU A 39 -6.50 -9.66 21.98
CA LEU A 39 -5.47 -8.65 21.92
C LEU A 39 -6.10 -7.31 21.50
N THR A 40 -6.26 -6.38 22.43
CA THR A 40 -6.97 -5.12 22.15
C THR A 40 -6.15 -4.15 21.29
N VAL A 41 -4.82 -4.31 21.29
CA VAL A 41 -3.85 -3.41 20.63
C VAL A 41 -3.99 -1.95 21.10
N ASP A 42 -4.51 -1.74 22.30
CA ASP A 42 -4.57 -0.44 22.95
C ASP A 42 -3.17 0.04 23.42
N ALA A 43 -3.11 1.22 24.02
CA ALA A 43 -1.86 1.82 24.48
C ALA A 43 -1.16 0.99 25.59
N GLN A 44 -1.91 0.15 26.32
CA GLN A 44 -1.45 -0.70 27.41
C GLN A 44 -1.19 -2.15 26.97
N ASP A 45 -1.46 -2.51 25.70
CA ASP A 45 -1.44 -3.89 25.21
C ASP A 45 -2.33 -4.82 26.05
N SER A 46 -3.51 -4.33 26.42
CA SER A 46 -4.44 -5.07 27.27
C SER A 46 -4.89 -6.35 26.57
N VAL A 47 -5.15 -7.36 27.38
CA VAL A 47 -5.73 -8.62 26.93
C VAL A 47 -7.07 -8.81 27.63
N ALA A 48 -8.12 -9.02 26.87
CA ALA A 48 -9.47 -9.28 27.36
C ALA A 48 -9.89 -10.73 27.07
N GLU A 49 -11.03 -11.16 27.63
CA GLU A 49 -11.57 -12.50 27.45
C GLU A 49 -12.70 -12.53 26.41
N ALA A 50 -13.42 -11.40 26.24
CA ALA A 50 -14.63 -11.34 25.43
C ALA A 50 -14.87 -9.99 24.76
N ILE A 51 -15.74 -10.00 23.74
CA ILE A 51 -16.18 -8.84 22.95
C ILE A 51 -17.70 -8.89 22.79
N ALA A 52 -18.38 -7.73 22.94
CA ALA A 52 -19.76 -7.53 22.54
C ALA A 52 -19.86 -6.71 21.27
N ILE A 53 -20.71 -7.13 20.33
CA ILE A 53 -20.95 -6.48 19.04
C ILE A 53 -22.43 -6.14 18.94
N ARG A 54 -22.73 -4.91 18.47
CA ARG A 54 -24.08 -4.44 18.16
C ARG A 54 -24.02 -3.61 16.87
N ASP A 55 -24.94 -3.84 15.95
CA ASP A 55 -25.02 -3.11 14.68
C ASP A 55 -23.68 -3.09 13.92
N GLY A 56 -22.94 -4.22 13.95
CA GLY A 56 -21.64 -4.37 13.31
C GLY A 56 -20.50 -3.58 13.99
N ARG A 57 -20.70 -3.04 15.20
CA ARG A 57 -19.70 -2.29 15.96
C ARG A 57 -19.38 -2.97 17.29
N ILE A 58 -18.11 -2.94 17.69
CA ILE A 58 -17.70 -3.36 19.03
C ILE A 58 -18.23 -2.34 20.03
N VAL A 59 -19.09 -2.77 20.95
CA VAL A 59 -19.69 -1.92 21.98
C VAL A 59 -19.05 -2.12 23.35
N ALA A 60 -18.43 -3.27 23.59
CA ALA A 60 -17.67 -3.53 24.80
C ALA A 60 -16.58 -4.59 24.58
N VAL A 61 -15.51 -4.49 25.35
CA VAL A 61 -14.41 -5.46 25.45
C VAL A 61 -14.09 -5.62 26.94
N GLY A 62 -14.01 -6.85 27.44
CA GLY A 62 -13.79 -7.08 28.88
C GLY A 62 -13.66 -8.55 29.22
N THR A 63 -13.98 -8.87 30.48
CA THR A 63 -14.09 -10.26 30.95
C THR A 63 -15.34 -10.94 30.41
N ASP A 64 -15.36 -12.27 30.38
CA ASP A 64 -16.55 -13.04 30.01
C ASP A 64 -17.80 -12.62 30.81
N ALA A 65 -17.66 -12.42 32.12
CA ALA A 65 -18.76 -12.04 32.98
C ALA A 65 -19.34 -10.66 32.67
N GLU A 66 -18.49 -9.67 32.34
CA GLU A 66 -18.93 -8.32 31.96
C GLU A 66 -19.65 -8.33 30.61
N ILE A 67 -19.14 -9.10 29.65
CA ILE A 67 -19.69 -9.17 28.30
C ILE A 67 -20.97 -10.00 28.23
N GLU A 68 -21.07 -11.11 28.98
CA GLU A 68 -22.31 -11.89 29.10
C GLU A 68 -23.48 -11.08 29.68
N ALA A 69 -23.21 -10.09 30.53
CA ALA A 69 -24.25 -9.20 31.07
C ALA A 69 -24.92 -8.33 29.98
N LEU A 70 -24.35 -8.20 28.80
CA LEU A 70 -24.90 -7.45 27.65
C LEU A 70 -25.75 -8.33 26.72
N ALA A 71 -25.91 -9.63 27.03
CA ALA A 71 -26.68 -10.56 26.22
C ALA A 71 -28.18 -10.33 26.37
N GLY A 72 -28.90 -10.51 25.27
CA GLY A 72 -30.36 -10.62 25.23
C GLY A 72 -30.82 -12.01 24.76
N PRO A 73 -32.14 -12.21 24.62
CA PRO A 73 -32.71 -13.49 24.20
C PRO A 73 -32.20 -13.98 22.83
N ASP A 74 -31.97 -13.03 21.92
CA ASP A 74 -31.60 -13.29 20.53
C ASP A 74 -30.10 -13.12 20.26
N THR A 75 -29.29 -12.87 21.30
CA THR A 75 -27.83 -12.67 21.16
C THR A 75 -27.15 -13.98 20.76
N GLU A 76 -26.43 -13.95 19.62
CA GLU A 76 -25.56 -15.03 19.19
C GLU A 76 -24.33 -15.09 20.10
N ARG A 77 -23.94 -16.32 20.53
CA ARG A 77 -22.72 -16.55 21.32
C ARG A 77 -21.76 -17.42 20.54
N ILE A 78 -20.52 -16.93 20.39
CA ILE A 78 -19.42 -17.64 19.76
C ILE A 78 -18.40 -17.94 20.85
N ASP A 79 -18.26 -19.23 21.19
CA ASP A 79 -17.19 -19.70 22.09
C ASP A 79 -15.87 -19.77 21.31
N LEU A 80 -14.93 -18.95 21.69
CA LEU A 80 -13.59 -18.90 21.07
C LEU A 80 -12.67 -20.05 21.53
N ALA A 81 -13.07 -20.81 22.55
CA ALA A 81 -12.31 -21.95 23.06
C ALA A 81 -10.82 -21.64 23.34
N GLY A 82 -10.52 -20.45 23.84
CA GLY A 82 -9.18 -19.97 24.13
C GLY A 82 -8.39 -19.47 22.92
N LEU A 83 -8.99 -19.37 21.75
CA LEU A 83 -8.33 -18.81 20.55
C LEU A 83 -7.99 -17.34 20.74
N THR A 84 -6.89 -16.94 20.10
CA THR A 84 -6.46 -15.53 20.08
C THR A 84 -7.20 -14.77 18.98
N VAL A 85 -7.76 -13.62 19.34
CA VAL A 85 -8.40 -12.67 18.45
C VAL A 85 -7.60 -11.36 18.41
N THR A 86 -7.37 -10.85 17.22
CA THR A 86 -6.77 -9.53 16.98
C THR A 86 -7.77 -8.62 16.29
N PRO A 87 -7.57 -7.29 16.32
CA PRO A 87 -8.24 -6.44 15.33
C PRO A 87 -7.98 -6.93 13.92
N GLY A 88 -8.91 -6.70 13.00
CA GLY A 88 -8.74 -7.05 11.60
C GLY A 88 -7.45 -6.47 11.03
N LEU A 89 -6.70 -7.27 10.30
CA LEU A 89 -5.44 -6.83 9.70
C LEU A 89 -5.72 -5.89 8.52
N LEU A 90 -4.87 -4.90 8.36
CA LEU A 90 -4.95 -3.87 7.32
C LEU A 90 -3.64 -3.82 6.55
N ASP A 91 -3.72 -3.57 5.26
CA ASP A 91 -2.57 -3.29 4.40
C ASP A 91 -2.57 -1.83 3.97
N ALA A 92 -1.61 -1.05 4.46
CA ALA A 92 -1.55 0.38 4.16
C ALA A 92 -1.00 0.69 2.76
N HIS A 93 -0.59 -0.31 2.00
CA HIS A 93 -0.08 -0.13 0.64
C HIS A 93 -0.19 -1.44 -0.15
N LEU A 94 -1.29 -1.62 -0.85
CA LEU A 94 -1.60 -2.81 -1.64
C LEU A 94 -2.33 -2.40 -2.93
N HIS A 95 -1.76 -2.71 -4.08
CA HIS A 95 -2.37 -2.45 -5.38
C HIS A 95 -3.53 -3.43 -5.63
N LEU A 96 -4.67 -3.21 -4.98
CA LEU A 96 -5.79 -4.15 -4.97
C LEU A 96 -6.38 -4.33 -6.37
N SER A 97 -6.78 -3.24 -7.00
CA SER A 97 -7.44 -3.28 -8.31
C SER A 97 -6.50 -3.80 -9.40
N SER A 98 -5.32 -3.21 -9.53
CA SER A 98 -4.37 -3.62 -10.56
C SER A 98 -3.72 -4.97 -10.25
N GLY A 99 -3.43 -5.28 -8.99
CA GLY A 99 -2.88 -6.57 -8.58
C GLY A 99 -3.87 -7.73 -8.79
N GLY A 100 -5.14 -7.50 -8.50
CA GLY A 100 -6.21 -8.47 -8.81
C GLY A 100 -6.35 -8.70 -10.32
N LEU A 101 -6.33 -7.63 -11.11
CA LEU A 101 -6.37 -7.72 -12.57
C LEU A 101 -5.18 -8.49 -13.14
N LEU A 102 -3.96 -8.16 -12.67
CA LEU A 102 -2.74 -8.88 -13.09
C LEU A 102 -2.85 -10.38 -12.81
N ARG A 103 -3.44 -10.75 -11.67
CA ARG A 103 -3.65 -12.16 -11.31
C ARG A 103 -4.63 -12.88 -12.24
N LEU A 104 -5.64 -12.19 -12.74
CA LEU A 104 -6.60 -12.77 -13.68
C LEU A 104 -6.06 -12.91 -15.09
N THR A 105 -5.31 -11.91 -15.57
CA THR A 105 -5.02 -11.76 -17.01
C THR A 105 -3.59 -12.14 -17.40
N GLN A 106 -2.64 -12.25 -16.45
CA GLN A 106 -1.22 -12.46 -16.75
C GLN A 106 -0.70 -13.79 -16.20
N ALA A 107 0.35 -14.34 -16.85
CA ALA A 107 1.09 -15.47 -16.31
C ALA A 107 1.79 -15.08 -15.00
N ASP A 108 1.66 -15.91 -13.98
CA ASP A 108 2.39 -15.72 -12.72
C ASP A 108 3.82 -16.28 -12.89
N LEU A 109 4.78 -15.34 -12.97
CA LEU A 109 6.21 -15.63 -13.09
C LEU A 109 6.93 -15.44 -11.74
N SER A 110 6.21 -15.52 -10.63
CA SER A 110 6.79 -15.36 -9.30
C SER A 110 7.47 -16.65 -8.81
N PHE A 111 8.46 -16.48 -7.94
CA PHE A 111 9.00 -17.61 -7.17
C PHE A 111 7.93 -18.15 -6.18
N PRO A 112 7.78 -19.45 -5.96
CA PRO A 112 8.60 -20.57 -6.48
C PRO A 112 8.07 -21.22 -7.78
N ILE A 113 7.10 -20.59 -8.46
CA ILE A 113 6.53 -21.10 -9.72
C ILE A 113 7.63 -21.19 -10.78
N ILE A 114 8.44 -20.13 -10.92
CA ILE A 114 9.62 -20.12 -11.76
C ILE A 114 10.90 -20.03 -10.92
N LYS A 115 11.98 -20.63 -11.39
CA LYS A 115 13.32 -20.63 -10.78
C LYS A 115 14.44 -20.37 -11.78
N SER A 116 14.11 -20.37 -13.08
CA SER A 116 15.05 -20.19 -14.18
C SER A 116 14.40 -19.45 -15.34
N ILE A 117 15.20 -18.95 -16.26
CA ILE A 117 14.72 -18.39 -17.53
C ILE A 117 14.06 -19.49 -18.39
N GLU A 118 14.51 -20.75 -18.27
CA GLU A 118 13.87 -21.89 -18.95
C GLU A 118 12.41 -22.07 -18.48
N ASP A 119 12.14 -21.95 -17.18
CA ASP A 119 10.76 -22.01 -16.66
C ASP A 119 9.90 -20.87 -17.23
N VAL A 120 10.44 -19.65 -17.31
CA VAL A 120 9.74 -18.49 -17.91
C VAL A 120 9.42 -18.74 -19.38
N THR A 121 10.39 -19.18 -20.17
CA THR A 121 10.17 -19.45 -21.60
C THR A 121 9.18 -20.59 -21.82
N GLY A 122 9.16 -21.59 -20.94
CA GLY A 122 8.14 -22.66 -20.93
C GLY A 122 6.73 -22.09 -20.76
N LEU A 123 6.50 -21.25 -19.75
CA LEU A 123 5.18 -20.61 -19.52
C LEU A 123 4.78 -19.67 -20.66
N VAL A 124 5.73 -18.95 -21.27
CA VAL A 124 5.46 -18.10 -22.44
C VAL A 124 5.04 -18.96 -23.65
N ALA A 125 5.70 -20.10 -23.86
CA ALA A 125 5.33 -21.03 -24.92
C ALA A 125 3.93 -21.64 -24.72
N GLU A 126 3.57 -21.99 -23.49
CA GLU A 126 2.22 -22.46 -23.14
C GLU A 126 1.15 -21.40 -23.41
N ARG A 127 1.41 -20.14 -23.00
CA ARG A 127 0.51 -19.01 -23.29
C ARG A 127 0.34 -18.78 -24.79
N ARG A 128 1.45 -18.83 -25.54
CA ARG A 128 1.39 -18.70 -27.00
C ARG A 128 0.53 -19.78 -27.65
N ALA A 129 0.60 -21.01 -27.17
CA ALA A 129 -0.18 -22.12 -27.73
C ALA A 129 -1.70 -21.94 -27.54
N ALA A 130 -2.12 -21.14 -26.56
CA ALA A 130 -3.51 -20.84 -26.26
C ALA A 130 -3.98 -19.47 -26.81
N ALA A 131 -3.06 -18.62 -27.25
CA ALA A 131 -3.35 -17.24 -27.67
C ALA A 131 -3.89 -17.16 -29.10
N GLU A 132 -4.80 -16.22 -29.34
CA GLU A 132 -5.27 -15.86 -30.68
C GLU A 132 -4.19 -15.07 -31.44
N GLU A 133 -4.24 -15.07 -32.77
CA GLU A 133 -3.26 -14.37 -33.61
C GLU A 133 -3.17 -12.88 -33.24
N GLY A 134 -1.97 -12.40 -32.93
CA GLY A 134 -1.70 -11.02 -32.54
C GLY A 134 -2.03 -10.68 -31.07
N GLU A 135 -2.51 -11.63 -30.29
CA GLU A 135 -2.73 -11.45 -28.85
C GLU A 135 -1.41 -11.25 -28.10
N TRP A 136 -1.44 -10.39 -27.08
CA TRP A 136 -0.30 -10.13 -26.21
C TRP A 136 -0.04 -11.29 -25.25
N LEU A 137 1.22 -11.68 -25.14
CA LEU A 137 1.67 -12.62 -24.13
C LEU A 137 2.15 -11.85 -22.90
N LEU A 138 1.32 -11.83 -21.86
CA LEU A 138 1.56 -11.04 -20.66
C LEU A 138 1.98 -11.94 -19.50
N GLY A 139 2.99 -11.48 -18.75
CA GLY A 139 3.46 -12.15 -17.55
C GLY A 139 4.01 -11.15 -16.53
N ARG A 140 4.07 -11.57 -15.26
CA ARG A 140 4.54 -10.70 -14.18
C ARG A 140 5.13 -11.49 -13.01
N GLY A 141 5.98 -10.81 -12.26
CA GLY A 141 6.45 -11.31 -10.97
C GLY A 141 7.84 -11.93 -10.99
N TRP A 142 8.51 -11.98 -12.14
CA TRP A 142 9.90 -12.46 -12.19
C TRP A 142 10.84 -11.52 -11.42
N ASP A 143 11.96 -12.09 -10.92
CA ASP A 143 12.97 -11.40 -10.14
C ASP A 143 14.32 -12.08 -10.40
N GLU A 144 15.27 -11.36 -10.99
CA GLU A 144 16.61 -11.88 -11.30
C GLU A 144 17.36 -12.37 -10.05
N GLY A 145 17.05 -11.81 -8.89
CA GLY A 145 17.58 -12.29 -7.62
C GLY A 145 17.15 -13.71 -7.25
N LYS A 146 16.11 -14.23 -7.89
CA LYS A 146 15.55 -15.58 -7.66
C LYS A 146 15.72 -16.54 -8.82
N LEU A 147 16.11 -16.03 -10.01
CA LEU A 147 16.44 -16.87 -11.17
C LEU A 147 17.83 -17.50 -11.02
N ALA A 148 17.99 -18.71 -11.50
CA ALA A 148 19.26 -19.43 -11.48
C ALA A 148 20.37 -18.67 -12.22
N GLU A 149 20.02 -18.00 -13.30
CA GLU A 149 20.95 -17.26 -14.18
C GLU A 149 21.39 -15.92 -13.58
N ARG A 150 20.70 -15.41 -12.56
CA ARG A 150 21.02 -14.14 -11.88
C ARG A 150 21.17 -12.93 -12.81
N ARG A 151 20.38 -12.89 -13.88
CA ARG A 151 20.34 -11.81 -14.84
C ARG A 151 18.91 -11.48 -15.25
N TYR A 152 18.74 -10.35 -15.90
CA TYR A 152 17.47 -9.99 -16.52
C TYR A 152 17.08 -10.99 -17.62
N ILE A 153 15.78 -11.17 -17.80
CA ILE A 153 15.20 -11.79 -18.98
C ILE A 153 15.38 -10.81 -20.14
N LEU A 154 15.81 -11.27 -21.29
CA LEU A 154 16.07 -10.46 -22.48
C LEU A 154 15.10 -10.82 -23.62
N ALA A 155 14.96 -9.93 -24.60
CA ALA A 155 14.20 -10.20 -25.82
C ALA A 155 14.67 -11.49 -26.51
N SER A 156 15.99 -11.73 -26.54
CA SER A 156 16.60 -12.94 -27.12
C SER A 156 16.21 -14.25 -26.42
N ASP A 157 15.80 -14.20 -25.15
CA ASP A 157 15.25 -15.36 -24.43
C ASP A 157 13.82 -15.65 -24.86
N LEU A 158 13.03 -14.61 -25.15
CA LEU A 158 11.60 -14.69 -25.44
C LEU A 158 11.29 -14.98 -26.93
N ASP A 159 12.09 -14.43 -27.85
CA ASP A 159 11.85 -14.51 -29.30
C ASP A 159 11.68 -15.95 -29.82
N PRO A 160 12.46 -16.94 -29.38
CA PRO A 160 12.31 -18.32 -29.86
C PRO A 160 10.95 -18.94 -29.50
N VAL A 161 10.34 -18.52 -28.40
CA VAL A 161 9.12 -19.13 -27.84
C VAL A 161 7.85 -18.31 -28.10
N SER A 162 7.96 -16.99 -28.24
CA SER A 162 6.81 -16.09 -28.44
C SER A 162 6.37 -15.98 -29.91
N GLY A 163 7.25 -16.27 -30.89
CA GLY A 163 6.97 -16.09 -32.31
C GLY A 163 6.69 -14.63 -32.66
N GLU A 164 5.62 -14.37 -33.43
CA GLU A 164 5.21 -13.01 -33.81
C GLU A 164 4.23 -12.35 -32.80
N HIS A 165 3.86 -13.04 -31.73
CA HIS A 165 3.07 -12.45 -30.66
C HIS A 165 3.88 -11.42 -29.90
N PRO A 166 3.38 -10.19 -29.68
CA PRO A 166 4.04 -9.25 -28.79
C PRO A 166 3.98 -9.77 -27.36
N ALA A 167 5.13 -9.73 -26.66
CA ALA A 167 5.24 -10.17 -25.28
C ALA A 167 5.74 -9.05 -24.38
N TRP A 168 5.15 -8.95 -23.18
CA TRP A 168 5.60 -8.07 -22.12
C TRP A 168 5.61 -8.81 -20.79
N LEU A 169 6.78 -8.90 -20.16
CA LEU A 169 6.96 -9.54 -18.86
C LEU A 169 7.38 -8.49 -17.83
N SER A 170 6.46 -8.13 -16.95
CA SER A 170 6.72 -7.15 -15.88
C SER A 170 7.54 -7.78 -14.76
N HIS A 171 8.59 -7.10 -14.33
CA HIS A 171 9.33 -7.47 -13.12
C HIS A 171 8.45 -7.34 -11.88
N THR A 172 8.75 -8.10 -10.82
CA THR A 172 7.97 -8.11 -9.56
C THR A 172 7.78 -6.72 -8.95
N MET A 173 8.79 -5.83 -9.05
CA MET A 173 8.72 -4.47 -8.50
C MET A 173 7.94 -3.47 -9.35
N GLY A 174 7.55 -3.83 -10.60
CA GLY A 174 6.78 -2.95 -11.48
C GLY A 174 7.54 -1.74 -12.05
N HIS A 175 8.84 -1.59 -11.78
CA HIS A 175 9.68 -0.47 -12.24
C HIS A 175 10.49 -0.79 -13.50
N TYR A 176 10.46 -2.03 -13.98
CA TYR A 176 11.03 -2.46 -15.24
C TYR A 176 10.35 -3.74 -15.74
N GLY A 177 10.55 -4.04 -16.98
CA GLY A 177 10.04 -5.24 -17.62
C GLY A 177 10.77 -5.52 -18.93
N THR A 178 10.46 -6.67 -19.53
CA THR A 178 11.08 -7.12 -20.76
C THR A 178 10.04 -7.28 -21.86
N ALA A 179 10.28 -6.62 -22.98
CA ALA A 179 9.59 -6.81 -24.25
C ALA A 179 10.35 -7.79 -25.13
N ASN A 180 9.66 -8.63 -25.89
CA ASN A 180 10.28 -9.38 -26.99
C ASN A 180 10.46 -8.48 -28.23
N SER A 181 11.17 -8.97 -29.24
CA SER A 181 11.42 -8.20 -30.48
C SER A 181 10.13 -7.82 -31.22
N ALA A 182 9.07 -8.63 -31.16
CA ALA A 182 7.79 -8.29 -31.76
C ALA A 182 7.14 -7.07 -31.10
N ALA A 183 7.16 -7.01 -29.76
CA ALA A 183 6.65 -5.86 -28.99
C ALA A 183 7.51 -4.60 -29.22
N LEU A 184 8.84 -4.72 -29.29
CA LEU A 184 9.72 -3.59 -29.63
C LEU A 184 9.42 -3.04 -31.02
N ARG A 185 9.26 -3.92 -32.04
CA ARG A 185 8.87 -3.50 -33.40
C ARG A 185 7.52 -2.79 -33.43
N LEU A 186 6.52 -3.33 -32.71
CA LEU A 186 5.19 -2.72 -32.61
C LEU A 186 5.26 -1.32 -31.98
N ALA A 187 6.14 -1.14 -30.99
CA ALA A 187 6.36 0.13 -30.30
C ALA A 187 7.26 1.11 -31.10
N GLY A 188 7.88 0.67 -32.20
CA GLY A 188 8.82 1.47 -32.98
C GLY A 188 10.13 1.75 -32.27
N ILE A 189 10.57 0.84 -31.38
CA ILE A 189 11.80 0.96 -30.61
C ILE A 189 12.95 0.29 -31.34
N ASP A 190 14.00 1.05 -31.63
CA ASP A 190 15.24 0.62 -32.27
C ASP A 190 16.48 1.23 -31.62
N ARG A 191 17.66 0.99 -32.23
CA ARG A 191 18.94 1.54 -31.73
C ARG A 191 18.99 3.07 -31.68
N ASN A 192 18.16 3.76 -32.45
CA ASN A 192 18.15 5.22 -32.57
C ASN A 192 17.10 5.87 -31.66
N THR A 193 16.22 5.08 -31.06
CA THR A 193 15.17 5.57 -30.16
C THR A 193 15.83 6.15 -28.91
N PRO A 194 15.65 7.45 -28.60
CA PRO A 194 16.24 8.05 -27.41
C PRO A 194 15.56 7.56 -26.13
N ASP A 195 16.29 7.56 -25.04
CA ASP A 195 15.71 7.35 -23.73
C ASP A 195 14.70 8.48 -23.42
N PRO A 196 13.49 8.15 -22.95
CA PRO A 196 12.54 9.18 -22.51
C PRO A 196 13.00 9.80 -21.20
N ALA A 197 12.50 11.00 -20.91
CA ALA A 197 12.76 11.65 -19.64
C ALA A 197 12.27 10.75 -18.48
N GLY A 198 13.15 10.47 -17.51
CA GLY A 198 12.84 9.61 -16.38
C GLY A 198 12.72 8.13 -16.70
N GLY A 199 13.30 7.63 -17.80
CA GLY A 199 13.33 6.22 -18.14
C GLY A 199 14.54 5.82 -18.96
N THR A 200 14.80 4.52 -19.06
CA THR A 200 15.96 3.96 -19.75
C THR A 200 15.57 2.76 -20.61
N ILE A 201 16.09 2.71 -21.82
CA ILE A 201 16.07 1.55 -22.73
C ILE A 201 17.43 0.85 -22.60
N ASP A 202 17.46 -0.32 -21.97
CA ASP A 202 18.72 -1.08 -21.85
C ASP A 202 19.19 -1.55 -23.23
N ARG A 203 20.49 -1.40 -23.50
CA ARG A 203 21.12 -1.71 -24.80
C ARG A 203 22.32 -2.62 -24.63
N ASP A 204 22.59 -3.40 -25.65
CA ASP A 204 23.81 -4.20 -25.76
C ASP A 204 25.03 -3.36 -26.22
N ASP A 205 26.19 -3.99 -26.33
CA ASP A 205 27.43 -3.34 -26.76
C ASP A 205 27.37 -2.82 -28.22
N ALA A 206 26.43 -3.34 -29.02
CA ALA A 206 26.18 -2.87 -30.38
C ALA A 206 25.17 -1.71 -30.44
N GLY A 207 24.58 -1.32 -29.28
CA GLY A 207 23.59 -0.29 -29.17
C GLY A 207 22.15 -0.77 -29.48
N GLU A 208 21.93 -2.08 -29.66
CA GLU A 208 20.58 -2.60 -29.90
C GLU A 208 19.82 -2.75 -28.58
N PRO A 209 18.49 -2.46 -28.57
CA PRO A 209 17.67 -2.68 -27.39
C PRO A 209 17.65 -4.15 -26.96
N THR A 210 17.95 -4.40 -25.69
CA THR A 210 17.95 -5.77 -25.12
C THR A 210 16.55 -6.31 -24.84
N GLY A 211 15.53 -5.45 -24.94
CA GLY A 211 14.15 -5.72 -24.50
C GLY A 211 13.83 -5.16 -23.13
N VAL A 212 14.81 -4.90 -22.28
CA VAL A 212 14.60 -4.36 -20.93
C VAL A 212 14.32 -2.87 -20.99
N LEU A 213 13.16 -2.46 -20.44
CA LEU A 213 12.73 -1.07 -20.34
C LEU A 213 12.48 -0.72 -18.88
N LYS A 214 12.96 0.45 -18.43
CA LYS A 214 12.88 0.90 -17.05
C LYS A 214 12.10 2.20 -16.94
N GLU A 215 11.32 2.32 -15.87
CA GLU A 215 10.55 3.50 -15.48
C GLU A 215 9.66 4.01 -16.65
N SER A 216 9.74 5.29 -17.00
CA SER A 216 8.91 5.87 -18.07
C SER A 216 9.12 5.23 -19.45
N ALA A 217 10.27 4.55 -19.69
CA ALA A 217 10.50 3.84 -20.93
C ALA A 217 9.54 2.64 -21.12
N MET A 218 9.03 2.04 -20.04
CA MET A 218 8.04 0.97 -20.14
C MET A 218 6.79 1.42 -20.91
N ALA A 219 6.36 2.68 -20.75
CA ALA A 219 5.19 3.22 -21.43
C ALA A 219 5.30 3.23 -22.96
N LEU A 220 6.53 3.19 -23.51
CA LEU A 220 6.73 3.07 -24.96
C LEU A 220 6.12 1.78 -25.52
N VAL A 221 6.16 0.69 -24.74
CA VAL A 221 5.56 -0.61 -25.10
C VAL A 221 4.17 -0.78 -24.51
N THR A 222 3.99 -0.51 -23.22
CA THR A 222 2.78 -0.88 -22.50
C THR A 222 1.53 -0.11 -22.96
N ARG A 223 1.69 1.08 -23.55
CA ARG A 223 0.59 1.83 -24.18
C ARG A 223 -0.09 1.13 -25.37
N HIS A 224 0.55 0.09 -25.92
CA HIS A 224 0.01 -0.74 -27.00
C HIS A 224 -0.74 -1.98 -26.49
N ILE A 225 -0.66 -2.27 -25.20
CA ILE A 225 -1.41 -3.35 -24.55
C ILE A 225 -2.88 -2.88 -24.43
N PRO A 226 -3.87 -3.67 -24.91
CA PRO A 226 -5.28 -3.32 -24.73
C PRO A 226 -5.62 -3.10 -23.25
N PRO A 227 -6.38 -2.06 -22.90
CA PRO A 227 -6.84 -1.88 -21.52
C PRO A 227 -7.86 -2.97 -21.16
N PRO A 228 -7.96 -3.34 -19.87
CA PRO A 228 -8.98 -4.27 -19.40
C PRO A 228 -10.38 -3.69 -19.60
N ASP A 229 -11.36 -4.57 -19.73
CA ASP A 229 -12.75 -4.13 -19.72
C ASP A 229 -13.28 -3.91 -18.27
N ALA A 230 -14.46 -3.28 -18.18
CA ALA A 230 -15.06 -2.97 -16.89
C ALA A 230 -15.50 -4.24 -16.13
N GLY A 231 -15.81 -5.33 -16.82
CA GLY A 231 -16.16 -6.63 -16.22
C GLY A 231 -14.95 -7.25 -15.53
N GLU A 232 -13.84 -7.34 -16.26
CA GLU A 232 -12.56 -7.85 -15.72
C GLU A 232 -12.11 -7.06 -14.49
N MET A 233 -12.25 -5.73 -14.50
CA MET A 233 -11.88 -4.91 -13.34
C MET A 233 -12.76 -5.20 -12.12
N ARG A 234 -14.07 -5.35 -12.28
CA ARG A 234 -14.98 -5.71 -11.18
C ARG A 234 -14.67 -7.10 -10.61
N GLU A 235 -14.48 -8.07 -11.49
CA GLU A 235 -14.10 -9.43 -11.09
C GLU A 235 -12.78 -9.43 -10.31
N ALA A 236 -11.78 -8.69 -10.79
CA ALA A 236 -10.48 -8.54 -10.14
C ALA A 236 -10.59 -7.97 -8.72
N ILE A 237 -11.39 -6.90 -8.55
CA ILE A 237 -11.60 -6.26 -7.25
C ILE A 237 -12.31 -7.22 -6.28
N ALA A 238 -13.40 -7.86 -6.70
CA ALA A 238 -14.16 -8.77 -5.85
C ALA A 238 -13.33 -10.00 -5.45
N ALA A 239 -12.66 -10.63 -6.42
CA ALA A 239 -11.80 -11.78 -6.15
C ALA A 239 -10.65 -11.45 -5.19
N MET A 240 -10.04 -10.26 -5.34
CA MET A 240 -8.96 -9.85 -4.44
C MET A 240 -9.45 -9.54 -3.04
N ALA A 241 -10.65 -8.95 -2.88
CA ALA A 241 -11.26 -8.73 -1.59
C ALA A 241 -11.52 -10.05 -0.83
N ASP A 242 -11.98 -11.07 -1.53
CA ASP A 242 -12.17 -12.41 -0.97
C ASP A 242 -10.84 -13.07 -0.54
N GLU A 243 -9.79 -12.93 -1.35
CA GLU A 243 -8.46 -13.44 -1.00
C GLU A 243 -7.92 -12.76 0.27
N LEU A 244 -8.09 -11.44 0.40
CA LEU A 244 -7.69 -10.70 1.60
C LEU A 244 -8.44 -11.19 2.85
N ASN A 245 -9.74 -11.44 2.75
CA ASN A 245 -10.53 -11.98 3.85
C ASN A 245 -10.05 -13.36 4.32
N ARG A 246 -9.62 -14.24 3.40
CA ARG A 246 -9.04 -15.56 3.76
C ARG A 246 -7.77 -15.44 4.59
N GLU A 247 -7.08 -14.29 4.51
CA GLU A 247 -5.89 -13.96 5.28
C GLU A 247 -6.19 -13.07 6.50
N CYS A 248 -7.46 -13.01 6.94
CA CYS A 248 -7.93 -12.17 8.06
C CYS A 248 -7.68 -10.67 7.87
N MET A 249 -7.56 -10.23 6.62
CA MET A 249 -7.38 -8.83 6.29
C MET A 249 -8.74 -8.20 6.01
N THR A 250 -9.00 -7.06 6.63
CA THR A 250 -10.31 -6.39 6.63
C THR A 250 -10.31 -5.05 5.92
N GLY A 251 -9.15 -4.62 5.44
CA GLY A 251 -9.03 -3.40 4.67
C GLY A 251 -7.67 -3.22 4.02
N ALA A 252 -7.64 -2.39 2.99
CA ALA A 252 -6.44 -2.06 2.24
C ALA A 252 -6.47 -0.61 1.73
N LYS A 253 -5.28 0.02 1.66
CA LYS A 253 -5.08 1.25 0.90
C LYS A 253 -4.61 0.86 -0.50
N ASP A 254 -5.42 1.22 -1.54
CA ASP A 254 -5.04 1.04 -2.94
C ASP A 254 -4.34 2.31 -3.47
N PRO A 255 -3.00 2.29 -3.60
CA PRO A 255 -2.20 3.48 -3.83
C PRO A 255 -2.03 3.79 -5.32
N GLY A 256 -2.95 4.56 -5.87
CA GLY A 256 -2.87 4.98 -7.26
C GLY A 256 -3.75 4.14 -8.18
N ILE A 257 -5.06 4.19 -7.89
CA ILE A 257 -6.06 3.50 -8.69
C ILE A 257 -5.97 3.85 -10.18
N GLY A 258 -6.20 2.86 -10.99
CA GLY A 258 -6.07 2.85 -12.42
C GLY A 258 -5.29 1.64 -12.89
N TYR A 259 -5.31 1.37 -14.18
CA TYR A 259 -4.55 0.28 -14.75
C TYR A 259 -3.07 0.68 -14.87
N SER A 260 -2.18 -0.04 -14.17
CA SER A 260 -0.78 0.38 -14.02
C SER A 260 0.04 0.34 -15.32
N LEU A 261 -0.32 -0.51 -16.28
CA LEU A 261 0.38 -0.63 -17.56
C LEU A 261 -0.03 0.44 -18.59
N VAL A 262 -1.18 1.10 -18.39
CA VAL A 262 -1.69 2.12 -19.30
C VAL A 262 -1.87 3.43 -18.55
N GLN A 263 -1.09 4.45 -18.91
CA GLN A 263 -1.22 5.80 -18.35
C GLN A 263 -2.37 6.56 -19.02
N ASP A 264 -3.60 6.05 -18.92
CA ASP A 264 -4.81 6.74 -19.39
C ASP A 264 -5.54 7.36 -18.18
N PRO A 265 -5.76 8.68 -18.15
CA PRO A 265 -6.53 9.33 -17.09
C PRO A 265 -7.95 8.76 -16.89
N ARG A 266 -8.53 8.12 -17.91
CA ARG A 266 -9.83 7.44 -17.80
C ARG A 266 -9.74 6.19 -16.95
N SER A 267 -8.64 5.47 -17.00
CA SER A 267 -8.42 4.23 -16.26
C SER A 267 -8.65 4.38 -14.75
N ALA A 268 -8.22 5.49 -14.14
CA ALA A 268 -8.46 5.74 -12.71
C ALA A 268 -9.95 5.99 -12.41
N ARG A 269 -10.67 6.64 -13.31
CA ARG A 269 -12.12 6.84 -13.19
C ARG A 269 -12.87 5.52 -13.34
N ASP A 270 -12.53 4.75 -14.35
CA ASP A 270 -13.17 3.47 -14.63
C ASP A 270 -12.94 2.49 -13.46
N THR A 271 -11.74 2.48 -12.87
CA THR A 271 -11.43 1.71 -11.65
C THR A 271 -12.27 2.18 -10.46
N TRP A 272 -12.41 3.50 -10.26
CA TRP A 272 -13.25 4.04 -9.18
C TRP A 272 -14.72 3.65 -9.37
N ASP A 273 -15.24 3.73 -10.60
CA ASP A 273 -16.61 3.32 -10.91
C ASP A 273 -16.78 1.80 -10.70
N ALA A 274 -15.79 0.97 -11.07
CA ALA A 274 -15.79 -0.47 -10.77
C ALA A 274 -15.84 -0.76 -9.25
N TYR A 275 -15.07 -0.06 -8.42
CA TYR A 275 -15.16 -0.17 -6.95
C TYR A 275 -16.56 0.14 -6.44
N ARG A 276 -17.19 1.19 -6.96
CA ARG A 276 -18.56 1.57 -6.56
C ARG A 276 -19.59 0.53 -6.98
N GLU A 277 -19.42 -0.07 -8.14
CA GLU A 277 -20.30 -1.15 -8.62
C GLU A 277 -20.15 -2.41 -7.78
N VAL A 278 -18.92 -2.81 -7.44
CA VAL A 278 -18.65 -3.96 -6.55
C VAL A 278 -19.22 -3.70 -5.15
N LEU A 279 -19.08 -2.48 -4.61
CA LEU A 279 -19.69 -2.09 -3.34
C LEU A 279 -21.23 -2.16 -3.41
N ALA A 280 -21.84 -1.65 -4.47
CA ALA A 280 -23.28 -1.65 -4.65
C ALA A 280 -23.87 -3.05 -4.82
N ALA A 281 -23.08 -3.98 -5.39
CA ALA A 281 -23.43 -5.40 -5.49
C ALA A 281 -23.32 -6.14 -4.15
N GLY A 282 -22.63 -5.57 -3.16
CA GLY A 282 -22.37 -6.21 -1.87
C GLY A 282 -21.12 -7.10 -1.85
N ASP A 283 -20.35 -7.09 -2.95
CA ASP A 283 -19.18 -7.96 -3.14
C ASP A 283 -17.87 -7.33 -2.63
N LEU A 284 -17.88 -6.05 -2.21
CA LEU A 284 -16.74 -5.42 -1.55
C LEU A 284 -16.74 -5.77 -0.07
N SER A 285 -16.15 -6.91 0.26
CA SER A 285 -16.17 -7.49 1.62
C SER A 285 -15.19 -6.85 2.60
N ILE A 286 -14.26 -6.01 2.11
CA ILE A 286 -13.25 -5.29 2.90
C ILE A 286 -13.43 -3.77 2.79
N ARG A 287 -12.69 -3.02 3.63
CA ARG A 287 -12.59 -1.56 3.53
C ARG A 287 -11.49 -1.18 2.55
N VAL A 288 -11.75 -0.21 1.68
CA VAL A 288 -10.77 0.30 0.70
C VAL A 288 -10.60 1.80 0.85
N PHE A 289 -9.36 2.21 1.05
CA PHE A 289 -8.93 3.61 1.00
C PHE A 289 -8.16 3.83 -0.31
N ALA A 290 -8.80 4.45 -1.30
CA ALA A 290 -8.26 4.61 -2.63
C ALA A 290 -7.51 5.94 -2.79
N LEU A 291 -6.31 5.89 -3.37
CA LEU A 291 -5.56 7.07 -3.81
C LEU A 291 -5.58 7.16 -5.34
N TRP A 292 -5.82 8.35 -5.85
CA TRP A 292 -5.79 8.65 -7.28
C TRP A 292 -4.36 8.90 -7.73
N ARG A 293 -3.94 8.28 -8.81
CA ARG A 293 -2.62 8.60 -9.38
C ARG A 293 -2.57 10.06 -9.82
N SER A 294 -1.59 10.82 -9.30
CA SER A 294 -1.38 12.21 -9.70
C SER A 294 -0.78 12.28 -11.10
N PRO A 295 -1.29 13.16 -11.98
CA PRO A 295 -0.54 13.60 -13.14
C PRO A 295 0.75 14.34 -12.73
N GLU A 296 1.74 14.34 -13.61
CA GLU A 296 3.01 15.05 -13.40
C GLU A 296 2.89 16.54 -13.70
N SER A 297 1.93 16.95 -14.53
CA SER A 297 1.71 18.34 -14.86
C SER A 297 0.83 19.03 -13.81
N LEU A 298 1.23 20.21 -13.34
CA LEU A 298 0.45 21.01 -12.38
C LEU A 298 -0.94 21.37 -12.89
N GLN A 299 -1.09 21.58 -14.20
CA GLN A 299 -2.38 21.91 -14.80
C GLN A 299 -3.36 20.73 -14.67
N GLU A 300 -2.95 19.53 -15.07
CA GLU A 300 -3.78 18.31 -14.98
C GLU A 300 -4.04 17.93 -13.52
N ALA A 301 -3.02 18.10 -12.65
CA ALA A 301 -3.16 17.88 -11.22
C ALA A 301 -4.23 18.80 -10.59
N HIS A 302 -4.28 20.06 -11.02
CA HIS A 302 -5.32 21.00 -10.58
C HIS A 302 -6.73 20.56 -11.02
N GLU A 303 -6.87 20.08 -12.26
CA GLU A 303 -8.15 19.54 -12.75
C GLU A 303 -8.54 18.25 -12.01
N LEU A 304 -7.56 17.37 -11.70
CA LEU A 304 -7.82 16.20 -10.86
C LEU A 304 -8.29 16.62 -9.47
N ALA A 305 -7.59 17.53 -8.80
CA ALA A 305 -7.95 18.01 -7.46
C ALA A 305 -9.38 18.58 -7.43
N LYS A 306 -9.76 19.43 -8.39
CA LYS A 306 -11.11 19.97 -8.52
C LYS A 306 -12.17 18.86 -8.66
N ARG A 307 -11.84 17.81 -9.41
CA ARG A 307 -12.75 16.70 -9.68
C ARG A 307 -12.99 15.83 -8.46
N ILE A 308 -11.94 15.49 -7.71
CA ILE A 308 -12.03 14.50 -6.62
C ILE A 308 -12.30 15.13 -5.24
N ALA A 309 -11.84 16.36 -4.97
CA ALA A 309 -12.00 16.99 -3.66
C ALA A 309 -13.46 17.02 -3.15
N PRO A 310 -14.50 17.23 -3.99
CA PRO A 310 -15.88 17.28 -3.50
C PRO A 310 -16.38 15.99 -2.83
N PHE A 311 -15.82 14.84 -3.18
CA PHE A 311 -16.24 13.53 -2.63
C PHE A 311 -15.12 12.77 -1.90
N SER A 312 -13.92 13.34 -1.80
CA SER A 312 -12.84 12.75 -1.03
C SER A 312 -12.99 13.08 0.46
N ARG A 313 -12.82 12.06 1.31
CA ARG A 313 -12.98 12.17 2.76
C ARG A 313 -11.82 11.44 3.45
N PRO A 314 -10.61 11.98 3.39
CA PRO A 314 -9.43 11.24 3.85
C PRO A 314 -9.43 10.97 5.37
N MET A 315 -10.15 11.79 6.17
CA MET A 315 -10.00 11.78 7.63
C MET A 315 -11.31 11.72 8.40
N GLU A 316 -12.44 11.64 7.71
CA GLU A 316 -13.76 11.61 8.34
C GLU A 316 -14.53 10.37 7.92
N SER A 317 -15.04 9.62 8.89
CA SER A 317 -16.02 8.57 8.62
C SER A 317 -17.30 9.20 8.08
N THR A 318 -17.75 8.73 6.92
CA THR A 318 -18.99 9.17 6.29
C THR A 318 -20.19 8.31 6.68
N GLY A 319 -19.97 7.33 7.58
CA GLY A 319 -20.96 6.30 7.95
C GLY A 319 -20.90 5.06 7.08
N ASP A 320 -20.33 5.13 5.88
CA ASP A 320 -19.96 4.00 5.07
C ASP A 320 -18.44 4.05 4.82
N ASP A 321 -17.71 3.36 5.68
CA ASP A 321 -16.24 3.32 5.67
C ASP A 321 -15.70 2.23 4.72
N ARG A 322 -16.53 1.60 3.90
CA ARG A 322 -16.10 0.51 3.03
C ARG A 322 -15.31 0.97 1.83
N LEU A 323 -15.66 2.15 1.27
CA LEU A 323 -14.96 2.71 0.13
C LEU A 323 -14.75 4.20 0.32
N ILE A 324 -13.48 4.60 0.47
CA ILE A 324 -13.08 6.00 0.69
C ILE A 324 -12.17 6.45 -0.45
N SER A 325 -12.51 7.60 -1.07
CA SER A 325 -11.56 8.36 -1.89
C SER A 325 -10.73 9.22 -0.94
N GLY A 326 -9.48 8.81 -0.69
CA GLY A 326 -8.63 9.45 0.31
C GLY A 326 -7.85 10.64 -0.18
N GLY A 327 -7.31 10.56 -1.38
CA GLY A 327 -6.44 11.60 -1.92
C GLY A 327 -5.64 11.11 -3.12
N VAL A 328 -4.35 11.42 -3.16
CA VAL A 328 -3.51 11.19 -4.33
C VAL A 328 -2.23 10.43 -4.03
N LYS A 329 -1.74 9.68 -5.02
CA LYS A 329 -0.41 9.05 -5.08
C LYS A 329 0.48 9.84 -6.03
N ILE A 330 1.67 10.21 -5.56
CA ILE A 330 2.74 10.83 -6.36
C ILE A 330 3.97 9.92 -6.33
N PHE A 331 4.79 9.93 -7.38
CA PHE A 331 6.07 9.23 -7.45
C PHE A 331 7.20 10.25 -7.43
N ALA A 332 8.08 10.19 -6.41
CA ALA A 332 9.24 11.07 -6.31
C ALA A 332 10.47 10.47 -7.00
N ASP A 333 10.62 9.15 -6.98
CA ASP A 333 11.75 8.44 -7.57
C ASP A 333 11.37 7.04 -8.08
N GLY A 334 12.38 6.28 -8.49
CA GLY A 334 12.25 4.91 -8.94
C GLY A 334 12.46 3.88 -7.83
N SER A 335 13.05 2.71 -8.15
CA SER A 335 13.12 1.56 -7.24
C SER A 335 14.54 1.17 -6.84
N GLY A 336 14.63 0.44 -5.70
CA GLY A 336 15.88 -0.17 -5.25
C GLY A 336 16.33 -1.33 -6.15
N GLY A 337 15.39 -2.08 -6.75
CA GLY A 337 15.70 -3.18 -7.65
C GLY A 337 16.29 -2.72 -8.96
N ALA A 338 15.72 -1.71 -9.60
CA ALA A 338 16.24 -1.13 -10.85
C ALA A 338 17.43 -0.18 -10.63
N ARG A 339 17.79 0.14 -9.39
CA ARG A 339 18.79 1.16 -9.01
C ARG A 339 18.48 2.54 -9.59
N THR A 340 17.20 2.86 -9.67
CA THR A 340 16.67 4.14 -10.13
C THR A 340 16.19 5.02 -8.99
N ALA A 341 16.06 4.49 -7.77
CA ALA A 341 15.75 5.31 -6.60
C ALA A 341 16.81 6.40 -6.37
N TRP A 342 16.35 7.62 -6.06
CA TRP A 342 17.18 8.82 -6.03
C TRP A 342 17.96 8.96 -4.74
N MET A 343 19.29 8.76 -4.84
CA MET A 343 20.22 8.66 -3.72
C MET A 343 21.14 9.88 -3.63
N TRP A 344 21.61 10.19 -2.42
CA TRP A 344 22.68 11.16 -2.22
C TRP A 344 24.04 10.66 -2.71
N GLN A 345 24.28 9.34 -2.63
CA GLN A 345 25.52 8.67 -3.02
C GLN A 345 25.27 7.65 -4.12
N ASP A 346 26.32 7.27 -4.82
CA ASP A 346 26.26 6.24 -5.85
C ASP A 346 25.72 4.93 -5.31
N TRP A 347 25.02 4.20 -6.20
CA TRP A 347 24.58 2.85 -5.91
C TRP A 347 25.77 1.90 -5.67
N ASN A 348 25.53 0.83 -4.91
CA ASN A 348 26.55 -0.18 -4.67
C ASN A 348 26.95 -0.91 -5.95
N ARG A 349 28.25 -0.97 -6.23
CA ARG A 349 28.83 -1.57 -7.44
C ARG A 349 29.42 -2.94 -7.22
N GLU A 350 29.50 -3.39 -5.99
CA GLU A 350 30.28 -4.58 -5.63
C GLU A 350 29.67 -5.87 -6.18
N ARG A 351 28.37 -5.90 -6.45
CA ARG A 351 27.62 -7.13 -6.72
C ARG A 351 26.85 -7.16 -8.03
N ILE A 352 26.33 -6.03 -8.49
CA ILE A 352 25.48 -5.96 -9.70
C ILE A 352 25.92 -4.79 -10.58
N GLY A 353 26.59 -5.12 -11.67
CA GLY A 353 26.91 -4.21 -12.76
C GLY A 353 27.90 -3.10 -12.43
N LEU A 354 28.26 -2.34 -13.44
CA LEU A 354 29.16 -1.20 -13.37
C LEU A 354 28.34 0.06 -13.58
N ASP A 355 27.88 0.68 -12.47
CA ASP A 355 27.06 1.89 -12.50
C ASP A 355 27.84 3.11 -11.97
N GLU A 356 28.98 3.40 -12.52
CA GLU A 356 29.78 4.52 -12.03
C GLU A 356 29.05 5.85 -12.15
N GLY A 357 28.89 6.53 -11.01
CA GLY A 357 28.16 7.79 -10.93
C GLY A 357 26.64 7.66 -10.89
N ASN A 358 26.11 6.43 -10.96
CA ASN A 358 24.66 6.22 -10.83
C ASN A 358 24.19 6.57 -9.41
N ARG A 359 23.30 7.53 -9.31
CA ARG A 359 22.60 7.91 -8.06
C ARG A 359 21.10 7.77 -8.17
N GLY A 360 20.63 7.07 -9.19
CA GLY A 360 19.24 7.14 -9.58
C GLY A 360 18.84 8.54 -10.05
N TYR A 361 17.57 8.77 -10.19
CA TYR A 361 17.04 10.05 -10.66
C TYR A 361 15.64 10.30 -10.08
N PRO A 362 15.24 11.59 -9.98
CA PRO A 362 13.87 11.89 -9.60
C PRO A 362 12.92 11.48 -10.73
N ALA A 363 11.80 10.87 -10.39
CA ALA A 363 10.72 10.59 -11.34
C ALA A 363 10.06 11.88 -11.82
N ILE A 364 10.08 12.92 -10.99
CA ILE A 364 9.55 14.24 -11.25
C ILE A 364 10.50 15.30 -10.67
N ASP A 365 10.62 16.46 -11.33
CA ASP A 365 11.43 17.56 -10.81
C ASP A 365 11.05 17.92 -9.37
N ALA A 366 12.05 18.16 -8.52
CA ALA A 366 11.85 18.38 -7.09
C ALA A 366 10.98 19.61 -6.77
N ILE A 367 11.00 20.63 -7.63
CA ILE A 367 10.16 21.84 -7.47
C ILE A 367 8.73 21.49 -7.84
N VAL A 368 8.53 20.75 -8.93
CA VAL A 368 7.21 20.26 -9.34
C VAL A 368 6.62 19.33 -8.28
N LEU A 369 7.41 18.41 -7.72
CA LEU A 369 7.00 17.56 -6.59
C LEU A 369 6.47 18.40 -5.41
N ARG A 370 7.23 19.43 -5.00
CA ARG A 370 6.81 20.34 -3.93
C ARG A 370 5.48 21.04 -4.26
N ASP A 371 5.36 21.55 -5.47
CA ASP A 371 4.18 22.32 -5.89
C ASP A 371 2.94 21.42 -6.01
N LEU A 372 3.09 20.16 -6.43
CA LEU A 372 2.01 19.15 -6.41
C LEU A 372 1.57 18.83 -4.99
N ILE A 373 2.50 18.58 -4.06
CA ILE A 373 2.18 18.32 -2.65
C ILE A 373 1.41 19.49 -2.07
N MET A 374 1.85 20.73 -2.32
CA MET A 374 1.17 21.95 -1.85
C MET A 374 -0.23 22.08 -2.46
N LEU A 375 -0.39 21.83 -3.75
CA LEU A 375 -1.67 21.90 -4.46
C LEU A 375 -2.71 20.96 -3.83
N TYR A 376 -2.36 19.70 -3.65
CA TYR A 376 -3.29 18.71 -3.07
C TYR A 376 -3.54 18.93 -1.58
N HIS A 377 -2.50 19.33 -0.83
CA HIS A 377 -2.66 19.73 0.57
C HIS A 377 -3.63 20.91 0.71
N ASP A 378 -3.48 21.96 -0.12
CA ASP A 378 -4.37 23.14 -0.13
C ASP A 378 -5.81 22.74 -0.51
N ALA A 379 -5.99 21.73 -1.36
CA ALA A 379 -7.29 21.17 -1.71
C ALA A 379 -7.92 20.29 -0.60
N GLY A 380 -7.20 20.03 0.50
CA GLY A 380 -7.69 19.18 1.59
C GLY A 380 -7.62 17.68 1.31
N LEU A 381 -6.76 17.27 0.39
CA LEU A 381 -6.57 15.87 0.01
C LEU A 381 -5.36 15.26 0.71
N HIS A 382 -5.47 14.00 1.12
CA HIS A 382 -4.32 13.22 1.54
C HIS A 382 -3.32 13.07 0.39
N VAL A 383 -2.02 13.10 0.70
CA VAL A 383 -0.94 12.93 -0.28
C VAL A 383 -0.03 11.80 0.18
N GLY A 384 -0.01 10.71 -0.57
CA GLY A 384 0.96 9.64 -0.42
C GLY A 384 2.05 9.77 -1.50
N VAL A 385 3.32 9.83 -1.08
CA VAL A 385 4.44 10.01 -1.99
C VAL A 385 5.35 8.79 -1.97
N HIS A 386 5.49 8.11 -3.10
CA HIS A 386 6.51 7.09 -3.29
C HIS A 386 7.89 7.73 -3.18
N ALA A 387 8.70 7.30 -2.23
CA ALA A 387 10.06 7.74 -2.02
C ALA A 387 10.90 6.62 -1.38
N ILE A 388 11.81 6.04 -2.14
CA ILE A 388 12.66 4.92 -1.73
C ILE A 388 14.06 5.40 -1.36
N GLY A 389 14.69 6.19 -2.20
CA GLY A 389 16.04 6.71 -1.99
C GLY A 389 16.08 7.77 -0.89
N ASP A 390 17.21 7.84 -0.18
CA ASP A 390 17.42 8.77 0.91
C ASP A 390 17.22 10.24 0.48
N ARG A 391 17.64 10.58 -0.73
CA ARG A 391 17.46 11.92 -1.30
C ARG A 391 16.01 12.22 -1.66
N ALA A 392 15.29 11.26 -2.22
CA ALA A 392 13.85 11.39 -2.52
C ALA A 392 13.03 11.59 -1.25
N ILE A 393 13.36 10.82 -0.19
CA ILE A 393 12.71 10.94 1.12
C ILE A 393 12.96 12.33 1.72
N ASP A 394 14.20 12.82 1.72
CA ASP A 394 14.55 14.14 2.23
C ASP A 394 13.76 15.26 1.51
N TRP A 395 13.68 15.22 0.17
CA TRP A 395 12.91 16.17 -0.62
C TRP A 395 11.40 16.09 -0.35
N THR A 396 10.86 14.89 -0.21
CA THR A 396 9.44 14.68 0.11
C THR A 396 9.08 15.25 1.47
N VAL A 397 9.86 14.92 2.50
CA VAL A 397 9.64 15.41 3.87
C VAL A 397 9.79 16.94 3.94
N ALA A 398 10.79 17.52 3.22
CA ALA A 398 10.95 18.97 3.12
C ALA A 398 9.74 19.63 2.44
N ALA A 399 9.24 19.06 1.35
CA ALA A 399 8.07 19.57 0.64
C ALA A 399 6.78 19.52 1.50
N MET A 400 6.56 18.41 2.21
CA MET A 400 5.46 18.31 3.18
C MET A 400 5.58 19.34 4.31
N THR A 401 6.80 19.55 4.81
CA THR A 401 7.06 20.59 5.82
C THR A 401 6.66 21.98 5.33
N VAL A 402 7.04 22.32 4.09
CA VAL A 402 6.66 23.61 3.49
C VAL A 402 5.14 23.74 3.37
N ALA A 403 4.45 22.70 2.91
CA ALA A 403 3.00 22.73 2.76
C ALA A 403 2.30 22.94 4.12
N LEU A 404 2.69 22.18 5.15
CA LEU A 404 2.11 22.23 6.49
C LEU A 404 2.41 23.55 7.23
N ILE A 405 3.59 24.14 7.05
CA ILE A 405 3.92 25.46 7.64
C ILE A 405 3.16 26.58 6.93
N ARG A 406 3.07 26.52 5.59
CA ARG A 406 2.40 27.55 4.79
C ARG A 406 0.89 27.57 5.00
N ASN A 407 0.27 26.41 5.09
CA ASN A 407 -1.16 26.22 5.30
C ASN A 407 -1.39 25.17 6.39
N PRO A 408 -1.31 25.56 7.68
CA PRO A 408 -1.40 24.59 8.77
C PRO A 408 -2.75 23.85 8.78
N ARG A 409 -2.69 22.55 8.55
CA ARG A 409 -3.82 21.62 8.65
C ARG A 409 -3.39 20.44 9.50
N HIS A 410 -4.13 20.17 10.55
CA HIS A 410 -3.90 18.99 11.40
C HIS A 410 -4.71 17.79 10.88
N GLY A 411 -4.17 16.59 11.00
CA GLY A 411 -4.90 15.36 10.65
C GLY A 411 -4.89 15.02 9.17
N MET A 412 -4.06 15.66 8.34
CA MET A 412 -3.96 15.32 6.92
C MET A 412 -3.29 13.98 6.66
N ARG A 413 -2.54 13.48 7.64
CA ARG A 413 -1.88 12.16 7.65
C ARG A 413 -1.13 11.82 6.37
N HIS A 414 -0.56 12.84 5.69
CA HIS A 414 0.28 12.64 4.51
C HIS A 414 1.31 11.55 4.76
N SER A 415 1.61 10.73 3.75
CA SER A 415 2.49 9.58 3.91
C SER A 415 3.70 9.60 2.97
N ILE A 416 4.81 9.09 3.50
CA ILE A 416 6.02 8.77 2.74
C ILE A 416 5.98 7.27 2.48
N ILE A 417 5.52 6.90 1.29
CA ILE A 417 5.36 5.51 0.90
C ILE A 417 6.75 4.90 0.66
N HIS A 418 6.94 3.70 1.12
CA HIS A 418 8.19 2.94 1.22
C HIS A 418 9.14 3.47 2.29
N ALA A 419 9.58 4.71 2.25
CA ALA A 419 10.52 5.29 3.21
C ALA A 419 11.65 4.31 3.58
N ASN A 420 12.24 3.61 2.57
CA ASN A 420 13.10 2.45 2.81
C ASN A 420 14.40 2.80 3.53
N ILE A 421 15.03 3.94 3.18
CA ILE A 421 16.33 4.33 3.72
C ILE A 421 16.37 5.83 4.11
N PRO A 422 15.50 6.27 5.04
CA PRO A 422 15.46 7.68 5.44
C PRO A 422 16.75 8.11 6.11
N THR A 423 17.11 9.40 5.95
CA THR A 423 18.18 10.02 6.72
C THR A 423 17.72 10.29 8.16
N ASP A 424 18.66 10.50 9.08
CA ASP A 424 18.33 10.92 10.45
C ASP A 424 17.58 12.26 10.48
N LEU A 425 17.92 13.18 9.55
CA LEU A 425 17.20 14.44 9.39
C LEU A 425 15.75 14.22 9.00
N ALA A 426 15.50 13.38 7.99
CA ALA A 426 14.14 13.03 7.58
C ALA A 426 13.35 12.39 8.73
N MET A 427 13.91 11.41 9.43
CA MET A 427 13.25 10.78 10.57
C MET A 427 12.91 11.76 11.69
N ASN A 428 13.84 12.63 12.08
CA ASN A 428 13.57 13.64 13.11
C ASN A 428 12.49 14.64 12.66
N THR A 429 12.46 14.97 11.37
CA THR A 429 11.43 15.85 10.81
C THR A 429 10.07 15.15 10.76
N MET A 430 10.00 13.87 10.35
CA MET A 430 8.76 13.07 10.40
C MET A 430 8.19 13.02 11.82
N ALA A 431 9.03 12.76 12.83
CA ALA A 431 8.60 12.76 14.24
C ALA A 431 7.97 14.10 14.64
N ALA A 432 8.62 15.20 14.28
CA ALA A 432 8.11 16.56 14.56
C ALA A 432 6.80 16.85 13.81
N LEU A 433 6.67 16.41 12.55
CA LEU A 433 5.45 16.61 11.76
C LEU A 433 4.28 15.74 12.25
N GLN A 434 4.54 14.51 12.70
CA GLN A 434 3.52 13.68 13.34
C GLN A 434 3.01 14.33 14.62
N GLN A 435 3.92 14.79 15.47
CA GLN A 435 3.55 15.40 16.75
C GLN A 435 2.78 16.71 16.59
N ASN A 436 3.14 17.57 15.63
CA ASN A 436 2.61 18.92 15.51
C ASN A 436 1.44 19.04 14.51
N PHE A 437 1.36 18.16 13.51
CA PHE A 437 0.38 18.28 12.42
C PHE A 437 -0.39 16.98 12.14
N ASP A 438 -0.06 15.88 12.81
CA ASP A 438 -0.62 14.55 12.48
C ASP A 438 -0.42 14.24 10.98
N ALA A 439 0.84 14.28 10.53
CA ALA A 439 1.23 14.11 9.13
C ALA A 439 2.65 13.54 8.99
N ALA A 440 3.06 13.18 7.77
CA ALA A 440 4.35 12.61 7.41
C ALA A 440 4.60 11.21 8.01
N TYR A 441 3.66 10.32 7.78
CA TYR A 441 3.73 8.94 8.22
C TYR A 441 4.50 8.07 7.21
N PRO A 442 5.53 7.31 7.61
CA PRO A 442 6.12 6.31 6.74
C PRO A 442 5.16 5.13 6.53
N GLU A 443 5.16 4.58 5.31
CA GLU A 443 4.45 3.36 4.92
C GLU A 443 5.43 2.31 4.39
N PRO A 444 6.31 1.75 5.22
CA PRO A 444 7.31 0.79 4.81
C PRO A 444 6.72 -0.60 4.59
N GLN A 445 7.36 -1.34 3.68
CA GLN A 445 7.04 -2.74 3.42
C GLN A 445 8.13 -3.63 4.04
N ALA A 446 7.83 -4.24 5.18
CA ALA A 446 8.73 -5.17 5.83
C ALA A 446 9.08 -6.37 4.91
N ASN A 447 8.14 -6.79 4.07
CA ASN A 447 8.29 -7.86 3.10
C ASN A 447 9.45 -7.62 2.13
N PHE A 448 9.87 -6.37 1.89
CA PHE A 448 11.00 -6.04 1.00
C PHE A 448 12.32 -6.62 1.53
N THR A 449 12.51 -6.67 2.85
CA THR A 449 13.71 -7.29 3.42
C THR A 449 13.71 -8.81 3.32
N TRP A 450 12.56 -9.41 3.10
CA TRP A 450 12.39 -10.84 2.94
C TRP A 450 12.28 -11.23 1.45
N TRP A 451 11.18 -10.84 0.80
CA TRP A 451 10.79 -11.35 -0.52
C TRP A 451 11.72 -10.89 -1.63
N ILE A 452 12.11 -9.61 -1.63
CA ILE A 452 13.08 -9.01 -2.56
C ILE A 452 14.40 -8.66 -1.87
N GLY A 453 14.62 -9.18 -0.66
CA GLY A 453 15.76 -8.88 0.16
C GLY A 453 17.10 -9.27 -0.47
N ASP A 454 17.13 -10.36 -1.23
CA ASP A 454 18.33 -10.78 -1.95
C ASP A 454 18.77 -9.74 -3.01
N THR A 455 17.83 -9.26 -3.83
CA THR A 455 18.08 -8.20 -4.81
C THR A 455 18.45 -6.88 -4.12
N TYR A 456 17.74 -6.53 -3.06
CA TYR A 456 18.01 -5.32 -2.28
C TYR A 456 19.39 -5.35 -1.63
N ALA A 457 19.77 -6.45 -0.97
CA ALA A 457 21.10 -6.59 -0.37
C ALA A 457 22.21 -6.47 -1.41
N GLY A 458 22.02 -7.04 -2.61
CA GLY A 458 22.95 -6.92 -3.73
C GLY A 458 23.11 -5.48 -4.23
N ASN A 459 21.99 -4.78 -4.37
CA ASN A 459 21.97 -3.42 -4.91
C ASN A 459 22.41 -2.36 -3.91
N PHE A 460 21.90 -2.39 -2.67
CA PHE A 460 22.23 -1.38 -1.65
C PHE A 460 23.62 -1.60 -1.04
N GLY A 461 24.13 -2.82 -1.02
CA GLY A 461 25.37 -3.21 -0.34
C GLY A 461 25.19 -3.31 1.19
N GLU A 462 26.18 -3.88 1.86
CA GLU A 462 26.11 -4.26 3.26
C GLU A 462 25.68 -3.08 4.18
N ALA A 463 26.39 -1.98 4.14
CA ALA A 463 26.16 -0.85 5.05
C ALA A 463 24.75 -0.23 4.91
N ARG A 464 24.22 -0.14 3.68
CA ARG A 464 22.89 0.44 3.44
C ARG A 464 21.77 -0.56 3.68
N SER A 465 22.00 -1.85 3.37
CA SER A 465 21.03 -2.92 3.61
C SER A 465 20.67 -3.03 5.10
N HIS A 466 21.62 -2.83 6.00
CA HIS A 466 21.37 -2.81 7.44
C HIS A 466 20.44 -1.69 7.90
N ARG A 467 20.33 -0.61 7.11
CA ARG A 467 19.48 0.56 7.41
C ARG A 467 18.14 0.55 6.69
N LEU A 468 17.85 -0.47 5.88
CA LEU A 468 16.57 -0.58 5.18
C LEU A 468 15.43 -0.79 6.18
N ASN A 469 14.30 -0.10 5.95
CA ASN A 469 13.11 -0.19 6.81
C ASN A 469 13.47 -0.07 8.29
N PRO A 470 13.87 1.11 8.78
CA PRO A 470 14.49 1.30 10.10
C PRO A 470 13.45 1.36 11.22
N PHE A 471 12.76 0.25 11.48
CA PHE A 471 11.63 0.19 12.41
C PHE A 471 12.01 0.52 13.85
N ARG A 472 13.15 0.02 14.34
CA ARG A 472 13.64 0.37 15.68
C ARG A 472 13.99 1.84 15.79
N SER A 473 14.58 2.39 14.73
CA SER A 473 14.89 3.81 14.62
C SER A 473 13.63 4.68 14.58
N PHE A 474 12.57 4.24 13.91
CA PHE A 474 11.25 4.89 13.98
C PHE A 474 10.68 4.83 15.40
N GLN A 475 10.64 3.63 16.00
CA GLN A 475 10.12 3.43 17.36
C GLN A 475 10.83 4.31 18.39
N SER A 476 12.17 4.40 18.32
CA SER A 476 12.97 5.20 19.26
C SER A 476 12.71 6.71 19.18
N ARG A 477 12.19 7.18 18.05
CA ARG A 477 11.80 8.58 17.81
C ARG A 477 10.31 8.85 18.02
N GLY A 478 9.54 7.83 18.43
CA GLY A 478 8.09 7.94 18.58
C GLY A 478 7.34 8.05 17.24
N ILE A 479 7.97 7.70 16.11
CA ILE A 479 7.34 7.68 14.81
C ILE A 479 6.45 6.44 14.71
N GLN A 480 5.17 6.66 14.40
CA GLN A 480 4.26 5.61 13.98
C GLN A 480 4.36 5.40 12.47
N TRP A 481 4.19 4.15 12.03
CA TRP A 481 4.18 3.79 10.61
C TRP A 481 3.06 2.81 10.31
N ALA A 482 2.62 2.73 9.07
CA ALA A 482 1.66 1.73 8.64
C ALA A 482 2.35 0.70 7.75
N GLY A 483 2.19 -0.57 8.09
CA GLY A 483 2.75 -1.69 7.33
C GLY A 483 1.91 -1.98 6.08
N GLY A 484 2.57 -2.33 5.00
CA GLY A 484 1.95 -2.76 3.76
C GLY A 484 2.75 -3.84 3.06
N SER A 485 2.16 -4.50 2.08
CA SER A 485 2.82 -5.52 1.27
C SER A 485 3.40 -4.97 -0.02
N ASP A 486 2.80 -3.91 -0.52
CA ASP A 486 2.99 -3.48 -1.91
C ASP A 486 2.65 -4.60 -2.90
N TYR A 487 1.61 -5.41 -2.57
CA TYR A 487 1.15 -6.41 -3.54
C TYR A 487 0.76 -5.68 -4.85
N SER A 488 1.27 -6.09 -5.95
CA SER A 488 1.83 -7.36 -6.40
C SER A 488 3.38 -7.46 -6.34
N VAL A 489 4.08 -6.53 -5.72
CA VAL A 489 5.55 -6.58 -5.57
C VAL A 489 5.95 -7.72 -4.63
N THR A 490 5.26 -7.85 -3.51
CA THR A 490 5.46 -8.95 -2.56
C THR A 490 4.12 -9.62 -2.22
N PRO A 491 4.13 -10.83 -1.63
CA PRO A 491 2.91 -11.46 -1.17
C PRO A 491 2.15 -10.60 -0.14
N PHE A 492 0.81 -10.52 -0.29
CA PHE A 492 -0.05 -9.63 0.51
C PHE A 492 -0.36 -10.09 1.95
N PRO A 493 -0.33 -11.39 2.35
CA PRO A 493 -0.73 -11.76 3.70
C PRO A 493 0.05 -10.99 4.76
N ALA A 494 -0.65 -10.18 5.56
CA ALA A 494 -0.06 -9.30 6.58
C ALA A 494 0.83 -10.04 7.59
N ARG A 495 0.57 -11.35 7.83
CA ARG A 495 1.43 -12.19 8.67
C ARG A 495 2.88 -12.24 8.19
N TYR A 496 3.13 -12.12 6.89
CA TYR A 496 4.49 -12.07 6.34
C TYR A 496 5.17 -10.74 6.68
N GLY A 497 4.44 -9.62 6.60
CA GLY A 497 4.95 -8.31 7.00
C GLY A 497 5.25 -8.24 8.49
N ILE A 498 4.38 -8.81 9.33
CA ILE A 498 4.58 -8.92 10.77
C ILE A 498 5.86 -9.75 11.05
N TRP A 499 5.97 -10.92 10.43
CA TRP A 499 7.15 -11.78 10.58
C TRP A 499 8.44 -11.10 10.07
N ALA A 500 8.40 -10.49 8.90
CA ALA A 500 9.57 -9.82 8.31
C ALA A 500 10.04 -8.62 9.13
N SER A 501 9.13 -7.90 9.82
CA SER A 501 9.48 -6.83 10.76
C SER A 501 10.30 -7.30 11.96
N MET A 502 10.13 -8.58 12.33
CA MET A 502 10.81 -9.20 13.48
C MET A 502 12.10 -9.93 13.09
N VAL A 503 12.09 -10.64 11.94
CA VAL A 503 13.16 -11.59 11.58
C VAL A 503 14.15 -11.00 10.59
N ARG A 504 13.71 -10.20 9.62
CA ARG A 504 14.53 -9.47 8.63
C ARG A 504 15.46 -10.34 7.80
N GLN A 505 15.11 -11.59 7.59
CA GLN A 505 15.90 -12.55 6.83
C GLN A 505 15.47 -12.56 5.35
N PRO A 506 16.42 -12.47 4.37
CA PRO A 506 16.09 -12.59 2.95
C PRO A 506 15.63 -14.01 2.62
N LEU A 507 14.83 -14.14 1.56
CA LEU A 507 14.18 -15.40 1.20
C LEU A 507 15.17 -16.52 0.85
N LEU A 508 16.19 -16.22 0.06
CA LEU A 508 17.16 -17.20 -0.43
C LEU A 508 18.54 -17.09 0.23
N GLY A 509 18.85 -15.94 0.81
CA GLY A 509 20.13 -15.71 1.46
C GLY A 509 21.32 -15.67 0.51
N VAL A 510 21.14 -15.24 -0.74
CA VAL A 510 22.16 -15.28 -1.80
C VAL A 510 23.36 -14.39 -1.51
N TYR A 511 23.14 -13.28 -0.82
CA TYR A 511 24.17 -12.31 -0.43
C TYR A 511 24.50 -12.36 1.07
N GLY A 512 24.17 -13.45 1.70
CA GLY A 512 24.33 -13.72 3.13
C GLY A 512 23.09 -14.40 3.66
N SER A 513 23.27 -15.45 4.46
CA SER A 513 22.17 -16.19 5.10
C SER A 513 21.64 -15.50 6.34
N ASP A 514 22.38 -14.53 6.85
CA ASP A 514 22.03 -13.83 8.10
C ASP A 514 21.03 -12.71 7.85
N ALA A 515 20.20 -12.44 8.85
CA ALA A 515 19.32 -11.29 8.84
C ALA A 515 20.13 -10.00 8.71
N PHE A 516 19.79 -9.14 7.74
CA PHE A 516 20.46 -7.85 7.62
C PHE A 516 19.66 -6.75 8.31
N GLY A 517 20.37 -5.92 9.10
CA GLY A 517 19.75 -4.88 9.92
C GLY A 517 18.87 -5.44 11.04
N SER A 518 19.29 -6.54 11.67
CA SER A 518 18.57 -7.15 12.82
C SER A 518 18.40 -6.18 14.00
N GLU A 519 19.29 -5.18 14.12
CA GLU A 519 19.19 -4.07 15.06
C GLU A 519 17.94 -3.19 14.85
N GLU A 520 17.39 -3.19 13.65
CA GLU A 520 16.15 -2.49 13.30
C GLU A 520 14.88 -3.35 13.46
N ALA A 521 15.01 -4.59 13.92
CA ALA A 521 13.88 -5.45 14.20
C ALA A 521 13.03 -4.92 15.38
N VAL A 522 11.74 -5.18 15.33
CA VAL A 522 10.79 -4.82 16.40
C VAL A 522 10.09 -6.07 16.94
N ASP A 523 9.45 -5.96 18.09
CA ASP A 523 8.67 -7.04 18.66
C ASP A 523 7.32 -7.25 17.94
N VAL A 524 6.67 -8.38 18.23
CA VAL A 524 5.41 -8.76 17.58
C VAL A 524 4.27 -7.77 17.84
N ARG A 525 4.23 -7.14 19.04
CA ARG A 525 3.19 -6.17 19.40
C ARG A 525 3.32 -4.90 18.58
N THR A 526 4.54 -4.40 18.45
CA THR A 526 4.85 -3.25 17.59
C THR A 526 4.55 -3.56 16.12
N ALA A 527 4.95 -4.73 15.63
CA ALA A 527 4.63 -5.17 14.27
C ALA A 527 3.11 -5.28 14.05
N LEU A 528 2.37 -5.86 15.01
CA LEU A 528 0.90 -5.96 14.93
C LEU A 528 0.22 -4.57 14.88
N ARG A 529 0.71 -3.58 15.67
CA ARG A 529 0.20 -2.20 15.59
C ARG A 529 0.31 -1.61 14.21
N SER A 530 1.40 -1.88 13.49
CA SER A 530 1.60 -1.33 12.15
C SER A 530 0.63 -1.90 11.09
N PHE A 531 0.07 -3.09 11.32
CA PHE A 531 -0.95 -3.71 10.46
C PHE A 531 -2.37 -3.64 11.04
N THR A 532 -2.58 -2.88 12.11
CA THR A 532 -3.89 -2.69 12.75
C THR A 532 -4.12 -1.23 13.10
N LEU A 533 -3.85 -0.82 14.35
CA LEU A 533 -4.14 0.51 14.89
C LEU A 533 -3.49 1.64 14.07
N TRP A 534 -2.20 1.52 13.77
CA TRP A 534 -1.48 2.58 13.04
C TRP A 534 -1.86 2.63 11.56
N ALA A 535 -2.14 1.47 10.94
CA ALA A 535 -2.67 1.43 9.59
C ALA A 535 -4.08 2.05 9.52
N ALA A 536 -4.97 1.69 10.46
CA ALA A 536 -6.31 2.27 10.56
C ALA A 536 -6.27 3.79 10.79
N HIS A 537 -5.26 4.29 11.55
CA HIS A 537 -5.09 5.73 11.72
C HIS A 537 -4.75 6.44 10.41
N GLN A 538 -4.04 5.78 9.49
CA GLN A 538 -3.57 6.37 8.22
C GLN A 538 -4.53 6.13 7.04
N MET A 539 -5.63 5.44 7.25
CA MET A 539 -6.69 5.14 6.27
C MET A 539 -8.02 5.78 6.71
#